data_88a1baab0c8472831843f4267c759eb6
#
_entry.id   88a1baab0c8472831843f4267c759eb6
#
_cell.length_a   1.000
_cell.length_b   1.000
_cell.length_c   1.000
_cell.angle_alpha   90.00
_cell.angle_beta   90.00
_cell.angle_gamma   90.00
#
_symmetry.space_group_name_H-M   'P 1'
#
loop_
_entity.id
_entity.type
_entity.pdbx_description
1 polymer ?
#
loop_
_entity_poly.entity_id
_entity_poly.type
_entity_poly.pdbx_seq_one_letter_code
_entity_poly.pdbx_strand_id
1 'polypeptide(L)'
;MRSWMSLQAGFGDFQYRRNVYLFALRMSFVAVILSGVILALTIPPLGFFGLLPMTLSHAIGFGAVFSWLVGGTVCGMLSLAAGFTMHELTLSRAEFEKLSRTDTLSGLLNRRAFTEALDKAEDNASLVIFDVDRFKAINDRFGHACGDAVITAVSAVLRSAFDEMSVVARLGGEEFGVIVSGELEARLKRIEGVRARIASGAIAADGHDIRITVSGGVADLAAGRSKQAVYASADRALYLAKALGRNRVVHEREGLHHAWHGLADNGFDAKGRGAESDNVMQAYGI
;
A
#
# COMPACT_ATOMS: atom_id res chain seq x y z
N MET A 1 15.54 4.23 19.29
CA MET A 1 14.57 3.41 18.52
C MET A 1 14.85 3.29 17.03
N ARG A 2 15.42 4.28 16.33
CA ARG A 2 15.73 4.19 14.88
C ARG A 2 16.82 3.19 14.47
N SER A 3 17.74 2.82 15.36
CA SER A 3 18.86 1.91 15.00
C SER A 3 18.49 0.41 15.00
N TRP A 4 17.44 0.02 15.72
CA TRP A 4 16.94 -1.36 15.74
C TRP A 4 16.10 -1.70 14.51
N MET A 5 15.36 -0.72 13.93
CA MET A 5 14.58 -0.93 12.71
C MET A 5 15.45 -1.08 11.46
N SER A 6 16.65 -0.48 11.44
CA SER A 6 17.61 -0.66 10.34
C SER A 6 18.27 -2.04 10.33
N LEU A 7 18.37 -2.72 11.48
CA LEU A 7 18.82 -4.11 11.57
C LEU A 7 17.77 -5.10 11.06
N GLN A 8 16.47 -4.82 11.26
CA GLN A 8 15.39 -5.65 10.70
C GLN A 8 15.29 -5.53 9.17
N ALA A 9 15.56 -4.37 8.59
CA ALA A 9 15.57 -4.19 7.15
C ALA A 9 16.68 -5.00 6.42
N GLY A 10 17.73 -5.41 7.15
CA GLY A 10 18.82 -6.24 6.60
C GLY A 10 18.56 -7.75 6.61
N PHE A 11 17.51 -8.22 7.31
CA PHE A 11 17.25 -9.66 7.52
C PHE A 11 16.07 -10.21 6.70
N GLY A 12 15.35 -9.39 5.92
CA GLY A 12 13.97 -9.73 5.57
C GLY A 12 13.58 -9.86 4.10
N ASP A 13 14.46 -9.70 3.13
CA ASP A 13 14.05 -9.85 1.73
C ASP A 13 14.41 -11.24 1.17
N PHE A 14 13.60 -12.25 1.52
CA PHE A 14 13.74 -13.62 1.00
C PHE A 14 13.09 -13.84 -0.37
N GLN A 15 12.74 -12.79 -1.11
CA GLN A 15 12.19 -12.91 -2.47
C GLN A 15 13.21 -13.51 -3.45
N TYR A 16 14.51 -13.28 -3.21
CA TYR A 16 15.59 -13.75 -4.09
C TYR A 16 16.41 -14.84 -3.40
N ARG A 17 16.68 -15.95 -4.11
CA ARG A 17 17.55 -17.03 -3.64
C ARG A 17 18.93 -16.56 -3.17
N ARG A 18 19.47 -15.51 -3.81
CA ARG A 18 20.75 -14.91 -3.39
C ARG A 18 20.73 -14.44 -1.93
N ASN A 19 19.62 -13.93 -1.45
CA ASN A 19 19.50 -13.45 -0.08
C ASN A 19 19.48 -14.60 0.94
N VAL A 20 18.96 -15.76 0.56
CA VAL A 20 19.02 -16.99 1.35
C VAL A 20 20.48 -17.40 1.59
N TYR A 21 21.31 -17.45 0.52
CA TYR A 21 22.73 -17.78 0.65
C TYR A 21 23.51 -16.75 1.47
N LEU A 22 23.25 -15.45 1.27
CA LEU A 22 23.86 -14.39 2.07
C LEU A 22 23.46 -14.48 3.55
N PHE A 23 22.22 -14.80 3.85
CA PHE A 23 21.73 -15.03 5.20
C PHE A 23 22.46 -16.21 5.85
N ALA A 24 22.51 -17.37 5.18
CA ALA A 24 23.19 -18.57 5.69
C ALA A 24 24.68 -18.30 5.94
N LEU A 25 25.36 -17.61 5.05
CA LEU A 25 26.77 -17.24 5.19
C LEU A 25 27.01 -16.31 6.38
N ARG A 26 26.17 -15.31 6.58
CA ARG A 26 26.24 -14.39 7.72
C ARG A 26 26.00 -15.13 9.04
N MET A 27 25.00 -16.00 9.11
CA MET A 27 24.68 -16.77 10.32
C MET A 27 25.78 -17.76 10.65
N SER A 28 26.37 -18.44 9.66
CA SER A 28 27.54 -19.31 9.87
C SER A 28 28.73 -18.53 10.40
N PHE A 29 28.99 -17.35 9.87
CA PHE A 29 30.08 -16.49 10.33
C PHE A 29 29.90 -16.03 11.79
N VAL A 30 28.67 -15.61 12.14
CA VAL A 30 28.31 -15.23 13.51
C VAL A 30 28.47 -16.43 14.45
N ALA A 31 28.04 -17.62 14.05
CA ALA A 31 28.19 -18.83 14.86
C ALA A 31 29.68 -19.17 15.15
N VAL A 32 30.51 -19.04 14.12
CA VAL A 32 31.97 -19.27 14.28
C VAL A 32 32.62 -18.25 15.24
N ILE A 33 32.27 -16.96 15.10
CA ILE A 33 32.77 -15.93 16.03
C ILE A 33 32.29 -16.21 17.45
N LEU A 34 31.01 -16.49 17.65
CA LEU A 34 30.44 -16.72 18.96
C LEU A 34 31.08 -17.94 19.64
N SER A 35 31.28 -19.02 18.90
CA SER A 35 31.95 -20.19 19.42
C SER A 35 33.43 -19.95 19.73
N GLY A 36 34.11 -19.12 18.95
CA GLY A 36 35.47 -18.64 19.24
C GLY A 36 35.56 -17.86 20.56
N VAL A 37 34.58 -16.96 20.79
CA VAL A 37 34.49 -16.23 22.08
C VAL A 37 34.24 -17.18 23.25
N ILE A 38 33.34 -18.15 23.10
CA ILE A 38 33.07 -19.15 24.14
C ILE A 38 34.35 -19.97 24.46
N LEU A 39 35.09 -20.42 23.44
CA LEU A 39 36.34 -21.12 23.60
C LEU A 39 37.41 -20.26 24.34
N ALA A 40 37.52 -19.00 23.96
CA ALA A 40 38.45 -18.06 24.58
C ALA A 40 38.14 -17.81 26.08
N LEU A 41 36.85 -17.86 26.44
CA LEU A 41 36.41 -17.70 27.83
C LEU A 41 36.49 -18.98 28.65
N THR A 42 36.43 -20.17 28.03
CA THR A 42 36.33 -21.45 28.76
C THR A 42 37.66 -22.20 28.82
N ILE A 43 38.46 -22.23 27.76
CA ILE A 43 39.69 -23.02 27.72
C ILE A 43 40.79 -22.49 28.66
N PRO A 44 41.11 -21.18 28.75
CA PRO A 44 42.15 -20.68 29.64
C PRO A 44 41.90 -20.95 31.13
N PRO A 45 40.69 -20.72 31.69
CA PRO A 45 40.40 -21.12 33.07
C PRO A 45 40.59 -22.62 33.34
N LEU A 46 40.13 -23.49 32.44
CA LEU A 46 40.31 -24.94 32.56
C LEU A 46 41.79 -25.32 32.57
N GLY A 47 42.61 -24.64 31.77
CA GLY A 47 44.08 -24.80 31.80
C GLY A 47 44.71 -24.34 33.11
N PHE A 48 44.25 -23.22 33.66
CA PHE A 48 44.74 -22.70 34.96
C PHE A 48 44.46 -23.65 36.11
N PHE A 49 43.31 -24.31 36.14
CA PHE A 49 42.95 -25.31 37.15
C PHE A 49 43.50 -26.71 36.86
N GLY A 50 44.33 -26.91 35.84
CA GLY A 50 44.92 -28.20 35.50
C GLY A 50 43.90 -29.26 35.00
N LEU A 51 42.74 -28.85 34.55
CA LEU A 51 41.66 -29.73 34.12
C LEU A 51 41.75 -30.15 32.64
N LEU A 52 42.75 -29.62 31.91
CA LEU A 52 42.94 -29.98 30.49
C LEU A 52 43.78 -31.26 30.37
N PRO A 53 43.37 -32.25 29.55
CA PRO A 53 44.14 -33.46 29.29
C PRO A 53 45.32 -33.24 28.32
N MET A 54 45.49 -32.03 27.78
CA MET A 54 46.51 -31.64 26.82
C MET A 54 47.02 -30.24 27.09
N THR A 55 48.09 -29.82 26.39
CA THR A 55 48.62 -28.45 26.53
C THR A 55 47.61 -27.41 26.07
N LEU A 56 47.63 -26.22 26.67
CA LEU A 56 46.70 -25.11 26.39
C LEU A 56 46.67 -24.77 24.87
N SER A 57 47.84 -24.76 24.21
CA SER A 57 47.93 -24.46 22.76
C SER A 57 47.23 -25.51 21.90
N HIS A 58 47.36 -26.79 22.22
CA HIS A 58 46.68 -27.87 21.52
C HIS A 58 45.15 -27.82 21.73
N ALA A 59 44.72 -27.54 22.98
CA ALA A 59 43.30 -27.41 23.31
C ALA A 59 42.63 -26.27 22.56
N ILE A 60 43.28 -25.10 22.46
CA ILE A 60 42.78 -23.96 21.68
C ILE A 60 42.71 -24.31 20.17
N GLY A 61 43.79 -24.90 19.61
CA GLY A 61 43.84 -25.27 18.20
C GLY A 61 42.76 -26.29 17.84
N PHE A 62 42.61 -27.35 18.62
CA PHE A 62 41.56 -28.38 18.41
C PHE A 62 40.16 -27.79 18.55
N GLY A 63 39.94 -26.98 19.58
CA GLY A 63 38.65 -26.33 19.81
C GLY A 63 38.27 -25.40 18.67
N ALA A 64 39.23 -24.61 18.16
CA ALA A 64 39.00 -23.70 17.04
C ALA A 64 38.64 -24.43 15.75
N VAL A 65 39.41 -25.47 15.38
CA VAL A 65 39.15 -26.29 14.20
C VAL A 65 37.80 -27.02 14.30
N PHE A 66 37.53 -27.64 15.45
CA PHE A 66 36.28 -28.36 15.69
C PHE A 66 35.06 -27.38 15.61
N SER A 67 35.17 -26.24 16.24
CA SER A 67 34.15 -25.22 16.22
C SER A 67 33.86 -24.69 14.81
N TRP A 68 34.92 -24.46 14.01
CA TRP A 68 34.81 -24.03 12.66
C TRP A 68 34.17 -25.10 11.76
N LEU A 69 34.60 -26.35 11.84
CA LEU A 69 34.07 -27.45 11.01
C LEU A 69 32.63 -27.83 11.41
N VAL A 70 32.39 -28.06 12.71
CA VAL A 70 31.08 -28.55 13.16
C VAL A 70 30.09 -27.40 13.31
N GLY A 71 30.48 -26.34 14.03
CA GLY A 71 29.61 -25.20 14.27
C GLY A 71 29.25 -24.46 12.99
N GLY A 72 30.23 -24.20 12.11
CA GLY A 72 30.04 -23.56 10.84
C GLY A 72 29.17 -24.37 9.88
N THR A 73 29.38 -25.66 9.73
CA THR A 73 28.60 -26.53 8.84
C THR A 73 27.18 -26.76 9.33
N VAL A 74 26.98 -27.06 10.60
CA VAL A 74 25.66 -27.29 11.20
C VAL A 74 24.84 -26.00 11.13
N CYS A 75 25.40 -24.87 11.55
CA CYS A 75 24.71 -23.58 11.47
C CYS A 75 24.42 -23.18 10.01
N GLY A 76 25.34 -23.43 9.08
CA GLY A 76 25.16 -23.20 7.67
C GLY A 76 24.00 -24.02 7.09
N MET A 77 23.94 -25.32 7.39
CA MET A 77 22.85 -26.19 6.94
C MET A 77 21.50 -25.75 7.50
N LEU A 78 21.43 -25.49 8.81
CA LEU A 78 20.19 -25.04 9.45
C LEU A 78 19.73 -23.68 8.91
N SER A 79 20.66 -22.75 8.69
CA SER A 79 20.35 -21.44 8.13
C SER A 79 19.91 -21.51 6.68
N LEU A 80 20.49 -22.41 5.88
CA LEU A 80 20.02 -22.68 4.51
C LEU A 80 18.61 -23.27 4.51
N ALA A 81 18.36 -24.29 5.34
CA ALA A 81 17.03 -24.91 5.45
C ALA A 81 15.98 -23.86 5.85
N ALA A 82 16.24 -23.08 6.92
CA ALA A 82 15.35 -22.01 7.36
C ALA A 82 15.15 -20.94 6.27
N GLY A 83 16.23 -20.52 5.60
CA GLY A 83 16.18 -19.53 4.54
C GLY A 83 15.38 -19.99 3.32
N PHE A 84 15.49 -21.24 2.89
CA PHE A 84 14.67 -21.80 1.81
C PHE A 84 13.21 -21.91 2.20
N THR A 85 12.90 -22.36 3.42
CA THR A 85 11.51 -22.39 3.92
C THR A 85 10.89 -20.99 3.93
N MET A 86 11.64 -19.98 4.39
CA MET A 86 11.18 -18.59 4.35
C MET A 86 10.99 -18.07 2.92
N HIS A 87 11.88 -18.46 2.00
CA HIS A 87 11.76 -18.12 0.58
C HIS A 87 10.48 -18.70 -0.02
N GLU A 88 10.22 -20.00 0.16
CA GLU A 88 9.01 -20.68 -0.34
C GLU A 88 7.74 -20.06 0.28
N LEU A 89 7.75 -19.79 1.59
CA LEU A 89 6.63 -19.14 2.27
C LEU A 89 6.36 -17.74 1.70
N THR A 90 7.41 -16.97 1.43
CA THR A 90 7.29 -15.62 0.85
C THR A 90 6.71 -15.67 -0.55
N LEU A 91 7.15 -16.62 -1.39
CA LEU A 91 6.62 -16.82 -2.74
C LEU A 91 5.16 -17.30 -2.72
N SER A 92 4.84 -18.28 -1.88
CA SER A 92 3.48 -18.78 -1.72
C SER A 92 2.52 -17.68 -1.23
N ARG A 93 2.97 -16.85 -0.28
CA ARG A 93 2.19 -15.71 0.20
C ARG A 93 1.94 -14.67 -0.90
N ALA A 94 2.98 -14.33 -1.68
CA ALA A 94 2.86 -13.41 -2.80
C ALA A 94 1.92 -13.97 -3.91
N GLU A 95 1.92 -15.28 -4.13
CA GLU A 95 1.00 -15.94 -5.05
C GLU A 95 -0.44 -15.92 -4.51
N PHE A 96 -0.62 -16.19 -3.22
CA PHE A 96 -1.93 -16.09 -2.56
C PHE A 96 -2.49 -14.67 -2.61
N GLU A 97 -1.65 -13.64 -2.38
CA GLU A 97 -2.02 -12.23 -2.53
C GLU A 97 -2.38 -11.89 -3.97
N LYS A 98 -1.68 -12.47 -4.97
CA LYS A 98 -2.04 -12.34 -6.39
C LYS A 98 -3.38 -13.00 -6.74
N LEU A 99 -3.75 -14.09 -6.07
CA LEU A 99 -5.02 -14.79 -6.27
C LEU A 99 -6.16 -14.14 -5.49
N SER A 100 -5.86 -13.41 -4.42
CA SER A 100 -6.87 -12.69 -3.65
C SER A 100 -7.53 -11.60 -4.50
N ARG A 101 -8.85 -11.54 -4.44
CA ARG A 101 -9.67 -10.49 -5.10
C ARG A 101 -10.08 -9.39 -4.13
N THR A 102 -9.80 -9.55 -2.85
CA THR A 102 -10.22 -8.63 -1.78
C THR A 102 -9.03 -7.96 -1.13
N ASP A 103 -9.22 -6.73 -0.67
CA ASP A 103 -8.31 -6.00 0.19
C ASP A 103 -8.53 -6.44 1.65
N THR A 104 -7.46 -6.80 2.32
CA THR A 104 -7.52 -7.43 3.66
C THR A 104 -7.98 -6.48 4.76
N LEU A 105 -7.74 -5.17 4.64
CA LEU A 105 -8.14 -4.19 5.64
C LEU A 105 -9.61 -3.79 5.47
N SER A 106 -10.01 -3.47 4.25
CA SER A 106 -11.35 -2.98 3.93
C SER A 106 -12.38 -4.10 3.72
N GLY A 107 -11.93 -5.30 3.36
CA GLY A 107 -12.77 -6.42 2.92
C GLY A 107 -13.55 -6.15 1.62
N LEU A 108 -13.27 -5.04 0.94
CA LEU A 108 -13.78 -4.72 -0.39
C LEU A 108 -12.95 -5.42 -1.48
N LEU A 109 -13.38 -5.33 -2.73
CA LEU A 109 -12.52 -5.77 -3.84
C LEU A 109 -11.22 -4.96 -3.85
N ASN A 110 -10.14 -5.61 -4.27
CA ASN A 110 -8.87 -4.93 -4.48
C ASN A 110 -8.80 -4.28 -5.87
N ARG A 111 -7.78 -3.46 -6.11
CA ARG A 111 -7.56 -2.75 -7.38
C ARG A 111 -7.60 -3.67 -8.59
N ARG A 112 -7.01 -4.87 -8.50
CA ARG A 112 -7.00 -5.82 -9.61
C ARG A 112 -8.40 -6.31 -9.95
N ALA A 113 -9.15 -6.76 -8.95
CA ALA A 113 -10.52 -7.22 -9.13
C ALA A 113 -11.44 -6.10 -9.65
N PHE A 114 -11.18 -4.86 -9.23
CA PHE A 114 -11.88 -3.68 -9.73
C PHE A 114 -11.59 -3.42 -11.21
N THR A 115 -10.32 -3.48 -11.64
CA THR A 115 -9.94 -3.30 -13.04
C THR A 115 -10.59 -4.36 -13.93
N GLU A 116 -10.56 -5.64 -13.50
CA GLU A 116 -11.23 -6.72 -14.20
C GLU A 116 -12.76 -6.51 -14.33
N ALA A 117 -13.38 -5.93 -13.29
CA ALA A 117 -14.80 -5.59 -13.29
C ALA A 117 -15.10 -4.38 -14.20
N LEU A 118 -14.24 -3.37 -14.19
CA LEU A 118 -14.35 -2.20 -15.04
C LEU A 118 -14.26 -2.58 -16.53
N ASP A 119 -13.34 -3.48 -16.89
CA ASP A 119 -13.18 -3.96 -18.26
C ASP A 119 -14.46 -4.65 -18.77
N LYS A 120 -15.21 -5.31 -17.89
CA LYS A 120 -16.47 -6.00 -18.17
C LYS A 120 -17.70 -5.12 -17.99
N ALA A 121 -17.55 -3.93 -17.42
CA ALA A 121 -18.68 -3.05 -17.14
C ALA A 121 -19.35 -2.59 -18.43
N GLU A 122 -20.68 -2.65 -18.41
CA GLU A 122 -21.52 -2.23 -19.52
C GLU A 122 -21.63 -0.71 -19.62
N ASP A 123 -22.08 -0.24 -20.78
CA ASP A 123 -22.48 1.15 -20.95
C ASP A 123 -23.67 1.47 -20.02
N ASN A 124 -23.94 2.75 -19.77
CA ASN A 124 -24.97 3.18 -18.81
C ASN A 124 -24.61 2.91 -17.33
N ALA A 125 -23.32 2.98 -17.01
CA ALA A 125 -22.79 2.99 -15.67
C ALA A 125 -21.91 4.22 -15.46
N SER A 126 -21.62 4.55 -14.21
CA SER A 126 -20.60 5.56 -13.86
C SER A 126 -19.48 4.89 -13.08
N LEU A 127 -18.27 5.31 -13.41
CA LEU A 127 -17.08 5.11 -12.58
C LEU A 127 -16.96 6.27 -11.60
N VAL A 128 -16.78 5.95 -10.33
CA VAL A 128 -16.49 6.91 -9.27
C VAL A 128 -15.18 6.58 -8.62
N ILE A 129 -14.35 7.57 -8.42
CA ILE A 129 -13.14 7.47 -7.58
C ILE A 129 -13.35 8.38 -6.37
N PHE A 130 -13.39 7.80 -5.18
CA PHE A 130 -13.42 8.53 -3.91
C PHE A 130 -12.03 8.53 -3.27
N ASP A 131 -11.73 9.59 -2.54
CA ASP A 131 -10.50 9.73 -1.77
C ASP A 131 -10.82 10.39 -0.42
N VAL A 132 -10.22 9.86 0.65
CA VAL A 132 -10.42 10.40 2.00
C VAL A 132 -9.63 11.69 2.16
N ASP A 133 -10.32 12.79 2.38
CA ASP A 133 -9.72 14.10 2.47
C ASP A 133 -8.74 14.19 3.65
N ARG A 134 -7.52 14.66 3.35
CA ARG A 134 -6.45 14.89 4.34
C ARG A 134 -6.06 13.63 5.14
N PHE A 135 -6.17 12.44 4.56
CA PHE A 135 -5.89 11.17 5.24
C PHE A 135 -4.49 11.13 5.86
N LYS A 136 -3.48 11.67 5.16
CA LYS A 136 -2.13 11.77 5.72
C LYS A 136 -2.10 12.57 7.04
N ALA A 137 -2.85 13.67 7.13
CA ALA A 137 -2.91 14.48 8.36
C ALA A 137 -3.57 13.71 9.52
N ILE A 138 -4.52 12.80 9.22
CA ILE A 138 -5.12 11.91 10.21
C ILE A 138 -4.07 10.94 10.73
N ASN A 139 -3.32 10.27 9.85
CA ASN A 139 -2.24 9.37 10.23
C ASN A 139 -1.14 10.07 11.04
N ASP A 140 -0.73 11.27 10.60
CA ASP A 140 0.31 12.05 11.26
C ASP A 140 -0.12 12.51 12.68
N ARG A 141 -1.42 12.77 12.87
CA ARG A 141 -1.96 13.26 14.15
C ARG A 141 -2.37 12.15 15.11
N PHE A 142 -3.01 11.07 14.61
CA PHE A 142 -3.66 10.06 15.44
C PHE A 142 -3.01 8.68 15.31
N GLY A 143 -2.02 8.53 14.43
CA GLY A 143 -1.34 7.26 14.17
C GLY A 143 -2.04 6.39 13.13
N HIS A 144 -1.31 5.41 12.62
CA HIS A 144 -1.78 4.51 11.55
C HIS A 144 -2.97 3.64 11.97
N ALA A 145 -3.06 3.24 13.24
CA ALA A 145 -4.21 2.45 13.72
C ALA A 145 -5.54 3.21 13.59
N CYS A 146 -5.53 4.52 13.85
CA CYS A 146 -6.69 5.38 13.60
C CYS A 146 -6.98 5.54 12.11
N GLY A 147 -5.94 5.63 11.26
CA GLY A 147 -6.11 5.62 9.81
C GLY A 147 -6.76 4.33 9.30
N ASP A 148 -6.36 3.19 9.82
CA ASP A 148 -6.95 1.88 9.47
C ASP A 148 -8.42 1.81 9.89
N ALA A 149 -8.77 2.35 11.06
CA ALA A 149 -10.17 2.47 11.49
C ALA A 149 -11.00 3.37 10.56
N VAL A 150 -10.42 4.47 10.08
CA VAL A 150 -11.05 5.35 9.08
C VAL A 150 -11.31 4.59 7.78
N ILE A 151 -10.33 3.87 7.24
CA ILE A 151 -10.50 3.06 6.03
C ILE A 151 -11.61 2.03 6.22
N THR A 152 -11.63 1.33 7.34
CA THR A 152 -12.65 0.33 7.66
C THR A 152 -14.05 0.95 7.73
N ALA A 153 -14.20 2.11 8.37
CA ALA A 153 -15.46 2.81 8.50
C ALA A 153 -15.99 3.32 7.14
N VAL A 154 -15.13 3.92 6.31
CA VAL A 154 -15.47 4.35 4.93
C VAL A 154 -15.91 3.14 4.11
N SER A 155 -15.20 2.02 4.22
CA SER A 155 -15.54 0.77 3.52
C SER A 155 -16.91 0.24 3.90
N ALA A 156 -17.27 0.31 5.19
CA ALA A 156 -18.57 -0.09 5.67
C ALA A 156 -19.71 0.79 5.13
N VAL A 157 -19.47 2.12 5.05
CA VAL A 157 -20.43 3.05 4.45
C VAL A 157 -20.62 2.75 2.97
N LEU A 158 -19.53 2.58 2.21
CA LEU A 158 -19.58 2.26 0.79
C LEU A 158 -20.32 0.95 0.55
N ARG A 159 -19.98 -0.12 1.28
CA ARG A 159 -20.64 -1.43 1.16
C ARG A 159 -22.14 -1.37 1.44
N SER A 160 -22.57 -0.54 2.41
CA SER A 160 -23.98 -0.41 2.76
C SER A 160 -24.79 0.51 1.82
N ALA A 161 -24.13 1.41 1.09
CA ALA A 161 -24.78 2.37 0.22
C ALA A 161 -25.00 1.84 -1.20
N PHE A 162 -24.21 0.85 -1.62
CA PHE A 162 -24.26 0.26 -2.95
C PHE A 162 -24.76 -1.18 -2.88
N ASP A 163 -25.61 -1.56 -3.81
CA ASP A 163 -26.21 -2.89 -3.94
C ASP A 163 -25.23 -3.92 -4.56
N GLU A 164 -25.68 -5.17 -4.63
CA GLU A 164 -24.89 -6.27 -5.21
C GLU A 164 -24.59 -6.10 -6.71
N MET A 165 -25.36 -5.26 -7.42
CA MET A 165 -25.12 -4.93 -8.83
C MET A 165 -24.01 -3.90 -9.02
N SER A 166 -23.58 -3.27 -7.95
CA SER A 166 -22.52 -2.27 -7.95
C SER A 166 -21.20 -2.91 -7.57
N VAL A 167 -20.11 -2.46 -8.15
CA VAL A 167 -18.76 -2.90 -7.81
C VAL A 167 -18.11 -1.89 -6.89
N VAL A 168 -17.71 -2.31 -5.71
CA VAL A 168 -17.05 -1.45 -4.71
C VAL A 168 -15.68 -2.03 -4.36
N ALA A 169 -14.64 -1.20 -4.44
CA ALA A 169 -13.27 -1.63 -4.24
C ALA A 169 -12.43 -0.58 -3.52
N ARG A 170 -11.35 -1.04 -2.90
CA ARG A 170 -10.25 -0.18 -2.47
C ARG A 170 -9.14 -0.21 -3.52
N LEU A 171 -8.81 0.94 -4.08
CA LEU A 171 -7.83 1.08 -5.16
C LEU A 171 -6.40 1.21 -4.64
N GLY A 172 -6.23 1.69 -3.41
CA GLY A 172 -4.94 1.83 -2.73
C GLY A 172 -5.04 2.88 -1.62
N GLY A 173 -4.18 2.82 -0.64
CA GLY A 173 -4.11 3.81 0.44
C GLY A 173 -5.48 4.25 0.96
N GLU A 174 -5.87 5.45 0.58
CA GLU A 174 -7.11 6.15 0.93
C GLU A 174 -8.12 6.27 -0.22
N GLU A 175 -7.86 5.59 -1.35
CA GLU A 175 -8.66 5.66 -2.57
C GLU A 175 -9.62 4.48 -2.71
N PHE A 176 -10.85 4.76 -3.09
CA PHE A 176 -11.91 3.78 -3.33
C PHE A 176 -12.51 3.96 -4.73
N GLY A 177 -12.81 2.86 -5.39
CA GLY A 177 -13.48 2.84 -6.68
C GLY A 177 -14.88 2.25 -6.58
N VAL A 178 -15.83 2.85 -7.29
CA VAL A 178 -17.19 2.32 -7.42
C VAL A 178 -17.59 2.32 -8.88
N ILE A 179 -18.19 1.22 -9.34
CA ILE A 179 -18.89 1.16 -10.62
C ILE A 179 -20.37 0.98 -10.27
N VAL A 180 -21.18 1.94 -10.67
CA VAL A 180 -22.62 1.96 -10.36
C VAL A 180 -23.43 2.10 -11.65
N SER A 181 -24.38 1.20 -11.85
CA SER A 181 -25.28 1.17 -13.01
C SER A 181 -26.63 1.82 -12.71
N GLY A 182 -27.41 2.13 -13.75
CA GLY A 182 -28.74 2.68 -13.64
C GLY A 182 -28.86 4.09 -14.22
N GLU A 183 -29.96 4.78 -13.93
CA GLU A 183 -30.19 6.13 -14.41
C GLU A 183 -29.19 7.13 -13.79
N LEU A 184 -28.75 8.10 -14.58
CA LEU A 184 -27.70 9.07 -14.21
C LEU A 184 -28.04 9.83 -12.91
N GLU A 185 -29.28 10.37 -12.82
CA GLU A 185 -29.68 11.15 -11.65
C GLU A 185 -29.70 10.29 -10.38
N ALA A 186 -30.18 9.05 -10.47
CA ALA A 186 -30.20 8.10 -9.36
C ALA A 186 -28.77 7.71 -8.92
N ARG A 187 -27.84 7.51 -9.87
CA ARG A 187 -26.42 7.25 -9.59
C ARG A 187 -25.80 8.42 -8.83
N LEU A 188 -25.92 9.65 -9.35
CA LEU A 188 -25.36 10.84 -8.74
C LEU A 188 -25.93 11.10 -7.34
N LYS A 189 -27.24 10.92 -7.15
CA LYS A 189 -27.88 11.03 -5.83
C LYS A 189 -27.31 10.01 -4.83
N ARG A 190 -27.10 8.76 -5.26
CA ARG A 190 -26.51 7.71 -4.41
C ARG A 190 -25.08 8.05 -4.04
N ILE A 191 -24.28 8.50 -4.99
CA ILE A 191 -22.87 8.90 -4.80
C ILE A 191 -22.76 10.06 -3.80
N GLU A 192 -23.59 11.09 -3.97
CA GLU A 192 -23.64 12.25 -3.07
C GLU A 192 -24.15 11.85 -1.68
N GLY A 193 -25.09 10.92 -1.59
CA GLY A 193 -25.55 10.33 -0.33
C GLY A 193 -24.42 9.68 0.47
N VAL A 194 -23.49 9.00 -0.18
CA VAL A 194 -22.29 8.42 0.45
C VAL A 194 -21.42 9.53 1.04
N ARG A 195 -21.08 10.56 0.24
CA ARG A 195 -20.30 11.69 0.70
C ARG A 195 -20.92 12.36 1.93
N ALA A 196 -22.22 12.65 1.85
CA ALA A 196 -22.96 13.30 2.93
C ALA A 196 -22.98 12.44 4.20
N ARG A 197 -23.18 11.12 4.09
CA ARG A 197 -23.19 10.18 5.20
C ARG A 197 -21.83 10.11 5.89
N ILE A 198 -20.74 10.07 5.14
CA ILE A 198 -19.38 10.08 5.70
C ILE A 198 -19.12 11.41 6.42
N ALA A 199 -19.48 12.55 5.81
CA ALA A 199 -19.25 13.87 6.38
C ALA A 199 -20.07 14.13 7.66
N SER A 200 -21.24 13.51 7.81
CA SER A 200 -22.10 13.67 9.01
C SER A 200 -21.70 12.77 10.17
N GLY A 201 -20.92 11.71 9.93
CA GLY A 201 -20.51 10.74 10.93
C GLY A 201 -19.27 11.16 11.71
N ALA A 202 -19.09 10.53 12.86
CA ALA A 202 -17.82 10.49 13.59
C ALA A 202 -17.36 9.05 13.69
N ILE A 203 -16.07 8.81 13.56
CA ILE A 203 -15.46 7.49 13.66
C ILE A 203 -14.76 7.42 15.01
N ALA A 204 -15.27 6.55 15.87
CA ALA A 204 -14.63 6.28 17.16
C ALA A 204 -13.44 5.34 16.94
N ALA A 205 -12.22 5.82 17.20
CA ALA A 205 -11.00 5.04 17.08
C ALA A 205 -9.99 5.47 18.16
N ASP A 206 -9.47 4.50 18.90
CA ASP A 206 -8.43 4.69 19.93
C ASP A 206 -8.75 5.84 20.93
N GLY A 207 -10.04 5.92 21.37
CA GLY A 207 -10.50 6.96 22.29
C GLY A 207 -10.73 8.33 21.66
N HIS A 208 -10.65 8.47 20.34
CA HIS A 208 -10.88 9.71 19.60
C HIS A 208 -12.11 9.63 18.71
N ASP A 209 -12.88 10.73 18.64
CA ASP A 209 -13.95 10.92 17.67
C ASP A 209 -13.39 11.66 16.44
N ILE A 210 -13.08 10.91 15.38
CA ILE A 210 -12.47 11.44 14.17
C ILE A 210 -13.55 11.77 13.15
N ARG A 211 -13.64 13.04 12.76
CA ARG A 211 -14.51 13.47 11.66
C ARG A 211 -13.71 13.56 10.38
N ILE A 212 -14.24 12.98 9.33
CA ILE A 212 -13.62 12.94 8.01
C ILE A 212 -14.59 13.39 6.93
N THR A 213 -14.06 13.74 5.80
CA THR A 213 -14.81 13.93 4.56
C THR A 213 -14.15 13.14 3.43
N VAL A 214 -14.89 12.96 2.34
CA VAL A 214 -14.38 12.36 1.12
C VAL A 214 -14.65 13.30 -0.05
N SER A 215 -13.75 13.31 -1.00
CA SER A 215 -13.96 13.90 -2.33
C SER A 215 -14.20 12.79 -3.34
N GLY A 216 -15.06 13.04 -4.33
CA GLY A 216 -15.38 12.07 -5.38
C GLY A 216 -15.29 12.68 -6.77
N GLY A 217 -14.74 11.92 -7.73
CA GLY A 217 -14.78 12.23 -9.14
C GLY A 217 -15.59 11.18 -9.89
N VAL A 218 -16.47 11.62 -10.79
CA VAL A 218 -17.41 10.76 -11.53
C VAL A 218 -17.21 10.91 -13.02
N ALA A 219 -17.15 9.78 -13.73
CA ALA A 219 -17.16 9.74 -15.19
C ALA A 219 -18.09 8.63 -15.70
N ASP A 220 -18.78 8.89 -16.81
CA ASP A 220 -19.73 7.95 -17.40
C ASP A 220 -19.06 6.96 -18.35
N LEU A 221 -19.43 5.69 -18.23
CA LEU A 221 -19.14 4.68 -19.22
C LEU A 221 -20.10 4.86 -20.39
N ALA A 222 -19.55 4.88 -21.60
CA ALA A 222 -20.33 5.08 -22.84
C ALA A 222 -19.74 4.21 -23.96
N ALA A 223 -20.60 3.85 -24.91
CA ALA A 223 -20.19 3.08 -26.07
C ALA A 223 -19.07 3.77 -26.86
N GLY A 224 -18.04 2.98 -27.20
CA GLY A 224 -16.87 3.48 -27.94
C GLY A 224 -15.86 4.23 -27.11
N ARG A 225 -16.09 4.43 -25.82
CA ARG A 225 -15.15 5.07 -24.91
C ARG A 225 -14.25 4.06 -24.22
N SER A 226 -12.92 4.23 -24.28
CA SER A 226 -12.01 3.32 -23.59
C SER A 226 -12.13 3.44 -22.08
N LYS A 227 -11.99 2.33 -21.37
CA LYS A 227 -12.03 2.30 -19.90
C LYS A 227 -10.93 3.17 -19.27
N GLN A 228 -9.77 3.24 -19.92
CA GLN A 228 -8.67 4.13 -19.52
C GLN A 228 -9.07 5.61 -19.61
N ALA A 229 -9.78 6.02 -20.67
CA ALA A 229 -10.28 7.40 -20.82
C ALA A 229 -11.33 7.75 -19.76
N VAL A 230 -12.20 6.80 -19.40
CA VAL A 230 -13.17 6.97 -18.32
C VAL A 230 -12.46 7.12 -16.97
N TYR A 231 -11.49 6.26 -16.70
CA TYR A 231 -10.69 6.35 -15.44
C TYR A 231 -9.98 7.70 -15.33
N ALA A 232 -9.30 8.13 -16.40
CA ALA A 232 -8.62 9.42 -16.42
C ALA A 232 -9.59 10.61 -16.24
N SER A 233 -10.82 10.51 -16.74
CA SER A 233 -11.83 11.55 -16.54
C SER A 233 -12.35 11.59 -15.10
N ALA A 234 -12.59 10.44 -14.47
CA ALA A 234 -12.95 10.37 -13.06
C ALA A 234 -11.83 10.93 -12.16
N ASP A 235 -10.57 10.61 -12.46
CA ASP A 235 -9.41 11.12 -11.72
C ASP A 235 -9.29 12.65 -11.85
N ARG A 236 -9.44 13.21 -13.05
CA ARG A 236 -9.50 14.67 -13.26
C ARG A 236 -10.65 15.34 -12.50
N ALA A 237 -11.82 14.72 -12.48
CA ALA A 237 -12.97 15.21 -11.72
C ALA A 237 -12.71 15.18 -10.21
N LEU A 238 -12.06 14.13 -9.69
CA LEU A 238 -11.61 14.04 -8.31
C LEU A 238 -10.58 15.12 -7.96
N TYR A 239 -9.60 15.34 -8.84
CA TYR A 239 -8.64 16.42 -8.66
C TYR A 239 -9.35 17.79 -8.53
N LEU A 240 -10.33 18.06 -9.39
CA LEU A 240 -11.13 19.27 -9.34
C LEU A 240 -11.95 19.36 -8.04
N ALA A 241 -12.55 18.26 -7.56
CA ALA A 241 -13.25 18.21 -6.29
C ALA A 241 -12.33 18.62 -5.13
N LYS A 242 -11.09 18.13 -5.12
CA LYS A 242 -10.07 18.49 -4.13
C LYS A 242 -9.65 19.97 -4.25
N ALA A 243 -9.46 20.49 -5.46
CA ALA A 243 -9.08 21.87 -5.72
C ALA A 243 -10.17 22.86 -5.32
N LEU A 244 -11.44 22.54 -5.57
CA LEU A 244 -12.60 23.38 -5.21
C LEU A 244 -12.95 23.37 -3.70
N GLY A 245 -12.12 22.79 -2.85
CA GLY A 245 -12.29 22.86 -1.37
C GLY A 245 -12.66 21.54 -0.72
N ARG A 246 -12.58 20.42 -1.43
CA ARG A 246 -12.86 19.05 -0.91
C ARG A 246 -14.32 18.85 -0.49
N ASN A 247 -14.60 17.71 0.18
CA ASN A 247 -15.93 17.33 0.67
C ASN A 247 -17.03 17.54 -0.38
N ARG A 248 -16.80 17.07 -1.60
CA ARG A 248 -17.74 17.18 -2.72
C ARG A 248 -17.53 16.09 -3.75
N VAL A 249 -18.56 15.87 -4.54
CA VAL A 249 -18.50 15.06 -5.74
C VAL A 249 -18.53 15.98 -6.95
N VAL A 250 -17.67 15.73 -7.93
CA VAL A 250 -17.64 16.45 -9.21
C VAL A 250 -17.83 15.44 -10.34
N HIS A 251 -18.77 15.70 -11.23
CA HIS A 251 -18.95 14.95 -12.46
C HIS A 251 -18.05 15.51 -13.56
N GLU A 252 -17.53 14.66 -14.45
CA GLU A 252 -16.63 15.07 -15.53
C GLU A 252 -17.18 16.21 -16.41
N ARG A 253 -18.51 16.28 -16.59
CA ARG A 253 -19.18 17.36 -17.34
C ARG A 253 -19.10 18.71 -16.65
N GLU A 254 -19.15 18.74 -15.32
CA GLU A 254 -18.99 19.97 -14.54
C GLU A 254 -17.54 20.46 -14.61
N GLY A 255 -16.58 19.53 -14.66
CA GLY A 255 -15.17 19.85 -14.88
C GLY A 255 -14.92 20.60 -16.18
N LEU A 256 -15.61 20.22 -17.25
CA LEU A 256 -15.56 20.93 -18.52
C LEU A 256 -16.17 22.35 -18.41
N HIS A 257 -17.29 22.53 -17.70
CA HIS A 257 -17.88 23.85 -17.47
C HIS A 257 -16.97 24.78 -16.69
N HIS A 258 -16.32 24.29 -15.62
CA HIS A 258 -15.38 25.09 -14.85
C HIS A 258 -14.12 25.47 -15.66
N ALA A 259 -13.64 24.56 -16.51
CA ALA A 259 -12.53 24.88 -17.42
C ALA A 259 -12.92 25.96 -18.43
N TRP A 260 -14.15 25.91 -18.99
CA TRP A 260 -14.67 26.92 -19.92
C TRP A 260 -14.86 28.29 -19.23
N HIS A 261 -15.45 28.34 -18.07
CA HIS A 261 -15.66 29.60 -17.33
C HIS A 261 -14.34 30.19 -16.85
N GLY A 262 -13.38 29.39 -16.41
CA GLY A 262 -12.04 29.86 -16.05
C GLY A 262 -11.25 30.43 -17.23
N LEU A 263 -11.50 29.95 -18.45
CA LEU A 263 -10.94 30.50 -19.69
C LEU A 263 -11.68 31.78 -20.11
N ALA A 264 -12.99 31.90 -19.85
CA ALA A 264 -13.77 33.09 -20.15
C ALA A 264 -13.53 34.24 -19.17
N ASP A 265 -13.36 33.96 -17.86
CA ASP A 265 -13.09 34.98 -16.84
C ASP A 265 -11.63 35.49 -16.89
N ASN A 266 -10.69 34.73 -17.42
CA ASN A 266 -9.32 35.19 -17.66
C ASN A 266 -9.17 36.01 -18.94
N GLY A 267 -10.26 36.61 -19.45
CA GLY A 267 -10.28 37.58 -20.52
C GLY A 267 -9.42 37.15 -21.71
N PHE A 268 -10.02 36.48 -22.67
CA PHE A 268 -9.44 36.37 -24.00
C PHE A 268 -9.41 37.77 -24.60
N ASP A 269 -8.49 38.59 -24.16
CA ASP A 269 -8.13 39.81 -24.86
C ASP A 269 -7.39 39.39 -26.12
N ALA A 270 -8.04 39.53 -27.26
CA ALA A 270 -7.56 39.11 -28.59
C ALA A 270 -6.30 39.88 -29.06
N LYS A 271 -5.45 40.35 -28.12
CA LYS A 271 -4.16 40.99 -28.39
C LYS A 271 -3.08 40.53 -27.46
N GLY A 272 -2.39 39.48 -27.85
CA GLY A 272 -1.00 39.25 -27.53
C GLY A 272 -0.69 38.38 -26.33
N ARG A 273 -0.07 37.25 -26.65
CA ARG A 273 0.86 36.34 -25.97
C ARG A 273 0.30 34.97 -25.59
N GLY A 274 0.44 34.07 -26.57
CA GLY A 274 0.44 32.64 -26.34
C GLY A 274 1.71 32.23 -25.59
N ALA A 275 1.53 31.73 -24.37
CA ALA A 275 2.50 30.84 -23.69
C ALA A 275 1.87 30.06 -22.51
N GLU A 276 0.69 30.49 -22.00
CA GLU A 276 0.06 29.82 -20.84
C GLU A 276 -1.15 28.95 -21.21
N SER A 277 -1.74 29.16 -22.39
CA SER A 277 -2.88 28.38 -22.89
C SER A 277 -2.52 26.96 -23.31
N ASP A 278 -1.29 26.73 -23.78
CA ASP A 278 -0.85 25.40 -24.23
C ASP A 278 -0.74 24.37 -23.10
N ASN A 279 -0.41 24.80 -21.87
CA ASN A 279 -0.33 23.93 -20.72
C ASN A 279 -1.71 23.45 -20.20
N VAL A 280 -2.74 24.29 -20.34
CA VAL A 280 -4.11 23.93 -19.93
C VAL A 280 -4.75 23.03 -20.99
N MET A 281 -4.56 23.33 -22.26
CA MET A 281 -5.07 22.50 -23.37
C MET A 281 -4.43 21.11 -23.41
N GLN A 282 -3.11 20.99 -23.15
CA GLN A 282 -2.44 19.69 -23.02
C GLN A 282 -2.92 18.88 -21.81
N ALA A 283 -3.29 19.52 -20.70
CA ALA A 283 -3.83 18.82 -19.54
C ALA A 283 -5.23 18.23 -19.78
N TYR A 284 -5.99 18.78 -20.71
CA TYR A 284 -7.36 18.32 -21.04
C TYR A 284 -7.47 17.56 -22.36
N GLY A 285 -6.38 17.43 -23.13
CA GLY A 285 -6.35 16.63 -24.36
C GLY A 285 -7.25 17.19 -25.48
N ILE A 286 -7.36 18.52 -25.56
CA ILE A 286 -8.06 19.24 -26.66
C ILE A 286 -7.02 19.91 -27.54
#